data_d761ae78fa8621e18ee0a5e26b24b334
#
_entry.id   d761ae78fa8621e18ee0a5e26b24b334
#
_cell.length_a   1.000
_cell.length_b   1.000
_cell.length_c   1.000
_cell.angle_alpha   90.00
_cell.angle_beta   90.00
_cell.angle_gamma   90.00
#
_symmetry.space_group_name_H-M   'P 1'
#
loop_
_entity.id
_entity.type
_entity.pdbx_description
1 polymer ?
#
loop_
_entity_poly.entity_id
_entity_poly.type
_entity_poly.pdbx_seq_one_letter_code
_entity_poly.pdbx_strand_id
1 'polypeptide(L)'
;IPAAGSEGSSSCVISNDSIDAKFGVNSDLIRPKVSFLDPELTFTLPAYQTAAGVTDMIAHICERFFSGAGSSEVTDNIATGLIRALINQAPVAIAEPENYEARANIMWSGTLAHNDLAGCGLNAVPTSRAGGWESHALEHQLSAFDTSITHGAGLAVMMPAWMRFVWREDPSRFLAFADLVFGIEPVDETEEAVADAVTAAIDELQAFFAELGMPTKLGEFGLKLENVDAFLATLKANKGEAFGGFKLSLIHI
;
A
#
# COMPACT_ATOMS: atom_id res chain seq x y z
N ILE A 1 10.65 -6.60 -10.67
CA ILE A 1 9.17 -6.66 -10.53
C ILE A 1 8.66 -5.23 -10.45
N PRO A 2 7.71 -4.81 -11.29
CA PRO A 2 7.24 -3.42 -11.33
C PRO A 2 6.73 -2.90 -9.97
N ALA A 3 6.09 -3.76 -9.20
CA ALA A 3 5.54 -3.40 -7.89
C ALA A 3 6.56 -2.82 -6.91
N ALA A 4 7.73 -3.41 -6.84
CA ALA A 4 8.77 -2.99 -5.91
C ALA A 4 9.40 -1.63 -6.26
N GLY A 5 9.20 -1.11 -7.48
CA GLY A 5 9.78 0.17 -7.94
C GLY A 5 11.30 0.26 -7.74
N SER A 6 11.98 -0.88 -7.67
CA SER A 6 13.41 -0.94 -7.32
C SER A 6 14.33 -0.23 -8.31
N GLU A 7 13.86 -0.04 -9.53
CA GLU A 7 14.53 0.74 -10.56
C GLU A 7 14.64 2.24 -10.25
N GLY A 8 13.76 2.76 -9.41
CA GLY A 8 13.75 4.17 -8.96
C GLY A 8 13.91 4.35 -7.46
N SER A 9 13.89 3.26 -6.69
CA SER A 9 13.87 3.28 -5.23
C SER A 9 15.28 3.28 -4.63
N SER A 10 15.37 3.79 -3.41
CA SER A 10 16.51 3.68 -2.51
C SER A 10 16.25 2.70 -1.37
N SER A 11 15.21 1.87 -1.51
CA SER A 11 14.79 0.89 -0.52
C SER A 11 15.08 -0.52 -0.99
N CYS A 12 15.43 -1.40 -0.07
CA CYS A 12 15.41 -2.83 -0.28
C CYS A 12 14.86 -3.54 0.97
N VAL A 13 14.32 -4.74 0.79
CA VAL A 13 13.84 -5.58 1.88
C VAL A 13 14.63 -6.87 1.88
N ILE A 14 15.13 -7.25 3.06
CA ILE A 14 15.95 -8.46 3.25
C ILE A 14 15.21 -9.38 4.22
N SER A 15 14.97 -10.62 3.78
CA SER A 15 14.46 -11.68 4.65
C SER A 15 15.61 -12.46 5.25
N ASN A 16 15.46 -12.87 6.51
CA ASN A 16 16.38 -13.74 7.21
C ASN A 16 15.60 -14.86 7.89
N ASP A 17 15.55 -16.02 7.26
CA ASP A 17 14.78 -17.18 7.72
C ASP A 17 15.34 -17.78 9.03
N SER A 18 16.59 -17.47 9.39
CA SER A 18 17.19 -17.99 10.64
C SER A 18 16.63 -17.33 11.91
N ILE A 19 15.99 -16.19 11.77
CA ILE A 19 15.40 -15.40 12.87
C ILE A 19 13.94 -14.97 12.58
N ASP A 20 13.31 -15.58 11.58
CA ASP A 20 11.93 -15.26 11.14
C ASP A 20 11.70 -13.75 10.99
N ALA A 21 12.62 -13.07 10.31
CA ALA A 21 12.59 -11.62 10.21
C ALA A 21 12.69 -11.11 8.77
N LYS A 22 11.99 -10.01 8.51
CA LYS A 22 11.99 -9.30 7.24
C LYS A 22 12.16 -7.80 7.50
N PHE A 23 13.27 -7.22 7.04
CA PHE A 23 13.66 -5.85 7.35
C PHE A 23 13.79 -5.00 6.09
N GLY A 24 13.26 -3.77 6.15
CA GLY A 24 13.52 -2.74 5.15
C GLY A 24 14.82 -2.00 5.45
N VAL A 25 15.61 -1.75 4.43
CA VAL A 25 16.83 -0.93 4.48
C VAL A 25 16.72 0.17 3.43
N ASN A 26 17.04 1.40 3.84
CA ASN A 26 17.00 2.57 2.96
C ASN A 26 18.37 3.23 2.88
N SER A 27 18.85 3.48 1.65
CA SER A 27 20.09 4.24 1.40
C SER A 27 20.08 4.78 -0.02
N ASP A 28 20.43 6.06 -0.17
CA ASP A 28 20.58 6.65 -1.51
C ASP A 28 21.74 6.04 -2.30
N LEU A 29 22.65 5.33 -1.63
CA LEU A 29 23.74 4.60 -2.27
C LEU A 29 23.26 3.41 -3.11
N ILE A 30 22.11 2.84 -2.80
CA ILE A 30 21.53 1.71 -3.54
C ILE A 30 20.57 2.13 -4.66
N ARG A 31 20.23 3.43 -4.75
CA ARG A 31 19.39 3.95 -5.82
C ARG A 31 20.11 3.82 -7.17
N PRO A 32 19.49 3.15 -8.18
CA PRO A 32 20.08 3.06 -9.52
C PRO A 32 20.33 4.45 -10.13
N LYS A 33 21.45 4.62 -10.79
CA LYS A 33 21.78 5.87 -11.50
C LYS A 33 21.10 5.96 -12.86
N VAL A 34 20.81 4.84 -13.47
CA VAL A 34 20.12 4.69 -14.76
C VAL A 34 19.24 3.46 -14.68
N SER A 35 18.02 3.56 -15.16
CA SER A 35 17.07 2.46 -15.24
C SER A 35 16.41 2.44 -16.60
N PHE A 36 16.20 1.24 -17.15
CA PHE A 36 15.46 1.02 -18.38
C PHE A 36 14.14 0.36 -18.03
N LEU A 37 13.05 1.02 -18.37
CA LEU A 37 11.70 0.51 -18.16
C LEU A 37 11.20 -0.04 -19.48
N ASP A 38 11.09 -1.36 -19.56
CA ASP A 38 10.59 -2.08 -20.73
C ASP A 38 9.32 -2.84 -20.36
N PRO A 39 8.13 -2.32 -20.75
CA PRO A 39 6.85 -2.93 -20.41
C PRO A 39 6.67 -4.34 -21.01
N GLU A 40 7.30 -4.65 -22.12
CA GLU A 40 7.18 -5.96 -22.78
C GLU A 40 7.70 -7.11 -21.90
N LEU A 41 8.68 -6.83 -21.04
CA LEU A 41 9.17 -7.79 -20.05
C LEU A 41 8.12 -8.24 -19.03
N THR A 42 6.99 -7.53 -18.94
CA THR A 42 5.88 -7.85 -18.03
C THR A 42 4.75 -8.64 -18.70
N PHE A 43 4.79 -8.86 -20.00
CA PHE A 43 3.73 -9.55 -20.75
C PHE A 43 3.50 -10.99 -20.25
N THR A 44 4.56 -11.66 -19.81
CA THR A 44 4.50 -13.03 -19.29
C THR A 44 4.18 -13.11 -17.79
N LEU A 45 3.97 -11.96 -17.13
CA LEU A 45 3.64 -11.95 -15.71
C LEU A 45 2.22 -12.50 -15.50
N PRO A 46 2.03 -13.53 -14.66
CA PRO A 46 0.69 -14.06 -14.38
C PRO A 46 -0.28 -12.99 -13.88
N ALA A 47 -1.57 -13.12 -14.19
CA ALA A 47 -2.62 -12.21 -13.78
C ALA A 47 -2.60 -11.95 -12.26
N TYR A 48 -2.46 -13.02 -11.45
CA TYR A 48 -2.34 -12.91 -10.00
C TYR A 48 -1.15 -12.04 -9.55
N GLN A 49 0.00 -12.18 -10.18
CA GLN A 49 1.19 -11.37 -9.85
C GLN A 49 1.05 -9.92 -10.34
N THR A 50 0.33 -9.69 -11.44
CA THR A 50 -0.03 -8.34 -11.88
C THR A 50 -0.95 -7.67 -10.84
N ALA A 51 -1.99 -8.37 -10.40
CA ALA A 51 -2.93 -7.90 -9.39
C ALA A 51 -2.25 -7.61 -8.05
N ALA A 52 -1.46 -8.55 -7.54
CA ALA A 52 -0.69 -8.37 -6.32
C ALA A 52 0.28 -7.19 -6.42
N GLY A 53 0.93 -7.03 -7.58
CA GLY A 53 1.82 -5.91 -7.84
C GLY A 53 1.12 -4.55 -7.83
N VAL A 54 -0.04 -4.45 -8.47
CA VAL A 54 -0.86 -3.22 -8.47
C VAL A 54 -1.33 -2.87 -7.06
N THR A 55 -1.75 -3.86 -6.28
CA THR A 55 -2.13 -3.67 -4.87
C THR A 55 -0.97 -3.10 -4.06
N ASP A 56 0.24 -3.63 -4.22
CA ASP A 56 1.45 -3.15 -3.57
C ASP A 56 1.79 -1.70 -3.97
N MET A 57 1.69 -1.36 -5.26
CA MET A 57 1.88 0.01 -5.74
C MET A 57 0.90 0.99 -5.08
N ILE A 58 -0.39 0.63 -5.01
CA ILE A 58 -1.42 1.45 -4.35
C ILE A 58 -1.10 1.58 -2.86
N ALA A 59 -0.69 0.51 -2.20
CA ALA A 59 -0.29 0.55 -0.80
C ALA A 59 0.91 1.47 -0.57
N HIS A 60 1.93 1.44 -1.43
CA HIS A 60 3.06 2.37 -1.38
C HIS A 60 2.62 3.84 -1.46
N ILE A 61 1.66 4.15 -2.34
CA ILE A 61 1.13 5.51 -2.48
C ILE A 61 0.33 5.88 -1.25
N CYS A 62 -0.56 5.00 -0.76
CA CYS A 62 -1.37 5.24 0.44
C CYS A 62 -0.51 5.47 1.68
N GLU A 63 0.56 4.68 1.88
CA GLU A 63 1.50 4.90 3.00
C GLU A 63 2.10 6.31 3.01
N ARG A 64 2.41 6.85 1.83
CA ARG A 64 2.94 8.21 1.69
C ARG A 64 1.86 9.27 1.83
N PHE A 65 0.69 9.02 1.23
CA PHE A 65 -0.45 9.91 1.33
C PHE A 65 -0.91 10.06 2.78
N PHE A 66 -1.00 8.98 3.52
CA PHE A 66 -1.38 8.95 4.95
C PHE A 66 -0.17 9.03 5.89
N SER A 67 0.79 9.91 5.58
CA SER A 67 2.04 10.01 6.37
C SER A 67 1.90 10.74 7.71
N GLY A 68 0.72 11.35 7.99
CA GLY A 68 0.49 12.17 9.19
C GLY A 68 1.19 13.54 9.16
N ALA A 69 1.80 13.93 8.03
CA ALA A 69 2.56 15.19 7.91
C ALA A 69 1.75 16.36 7.33
N GLY A 70 0.42 16.24 7.26
CA GLY A 70 -0.46 17.24 6.65
C GLY A 70 -0.74 16.96 5.17
N SER A 71 -0.94 18.00 4.37
CA SER A 71 -1.30 17.92 2.96
C SER A 71 -0.41 18.79 2.08
N SER A 72 -0.32 18.41 0.81
CA SER A 72 0.31 19.21 -0.26
C SER A 72 -0.50 18.99 -1.53
N GLU A 73 -1.21 20.01 -1.99
CA GLU A 73 -2.12 19.90 -3.14
C GLU A 73 -1.46 19.25 -4.37
N VAL A 74 -0.23 19.65 -4.71
CA VAL A 74 0.50 19.08 -5.84
C VAL A 74 0.82 17.61 -5.61
N THR A 75 1.37 17.26 -4.45
CA THR A 75 1.75 15.88 -4.11
C THR A 75 0.53 14.99 -3.99
N ASP A 76 -0.54 15.49 -3.40
CA ASP A 76 -1.79 14.76 -3.25
C ASP A 76 -2.43 14.42 -4.60
N ASN A 77 -2.43 15.38 -5.54
CA ASN A 77 -2.91 15.15 -6.91
C ASN A 77 -2.03 14.17 -7.69
N ILE A 78 -0.70 14.20 -7.50
CA ILE A 78 0.20 13.19 -8.08
C ILE A 78 -0.12 11.81 -7.52
N ALA A 79 -0.19 11.67 -6.20
CA ALA A 79 -0.45 10.41 -5.51
C ALA A 79 -1.80 9.79 -5.93
N THR A 80 -2.87 10.56 -5.85
CA THR A 80 -4.22 10.08 -6.19
C THR A 80 -4.40 9.88 -7.71
N GLY A 81 -3.72 10.67 -8.55
CA GLY A 81 -3.65 10.46 -9.99
C GLY A 81 -3.00 9.12 -10.35
N LEU A 82 -1.93 8.72 -9.65
CA LEU A 82 -1.30 7.40 -9.84
C LEU A 82 -2.25 6.26 -9.42
N ILE A 83 -2.98 6.40 -8.30
CA ILE A 83 -3.97 5.41 -7.88
C ILE A 83 -5.06 5.25 -8.93
N ARG A 84 -5.63 6.35 -9.45
CA ARG A 84 -6.65 6.30 -10.51
C ARG A 84 -6.11 5.65 -11.78
N ALA A 85 -4.87 5.94 -12.16
CA ALA A 85 -4.24 5.29 -13.31
C ALA A 85 -4.13 3.77 -13.11
N LEU A 86 -3.72 3.32 -11.92
CA LEU A 86 -3.64 1.89 -11.57
C LEU A 86 -5.03 1.23 -11.58
N ILE A 87 -6.06 1.88 -11.01
CA ILE A 87 -7.45 1.39 -11.03
C ILE A 87 -7.94 1.20 -12.48
N ASN A 88 -7.64 2.15 -13.36
CA ASN A 88 -8.07 2.06 -14.76
C ASN A 88 -7.29 1.04 -15.58
N GLN A 89 -6.00 0.87 -15.33
CA GLN A 89 -5.12 0.08 -16.20
C GLN A 89 -4.95 -1.37 -15.76
N ALA A 90 -5.14 -1.68 -14.48
CA ALA A 90 -4.94 -3.03 -13.97
C ALA A 90 -5.93 -4.06 -14.57
N PRO A 91 -7.24 -3.79 -14.63
CA PRO A 91 -8.19 -4.71 -15.27
C PRO A 91 -7.85 -4.95 -16.76
N VAL A 92 -7.41 -3.90 -17.47
CA VAL A 92 -7.00 -4.01 -18.87
C VAL A 92 -5.77 -4.91 -19.00
N ALA A 93 -4.73 -4.70 -18.19
CA ALA A 93 -3.52 -5.52 -18.24
C ALA A 93 -3.74 -6.98 -17.82
N ILE A 94 -4.76 -7.26 -17.01
CA ILE A 94 -5.15 -8.62 -16.62
C ILE A 94 -5.92 -9.30 -17.75
N ALA A 95 -6.86 -8.58 -18.38
CA ALA A 95 -7.66 -9.11 -19.49
C ALA A 95 -6.84 -9.25 -20.78
N GLU A 96 -5.91 -8.34 -21.02
CA GLU A 96 -5.06 -8.26 -22.20
C GLU A 96 -3.57 -8.21 -21.76
N PRO A 97 -2.94 -9.36 -21.43
CA PRO A 97 -1.59 -9.38 -20.84
C PRO A 97 -0.50 -8.70 -21.68
N GLU A 98 -0.67 -8.64 -22.99
CA GLU A 98 0.27 -8.02 -23.94
C GLU A 98 -0.13 -6.58 -24.33
N ASN A 99 -1.11 -5.97 -23.67
CA ASN A 99 -1.47 -4.59 -23.91
C ASN A 99 -0.34 -3.67 -23.41
N TYR A 100 0.45 -3.16 -24.37
CA TYR A 100 1.63 -2.34 -24.08
C TYR A 100 1.30 -1.10 -23.26
N GLU A 101 0.23 -0.36 -23.63
CA GLU A 101 -0.16 0.88 -22.96
C GLU A 101 -0.53 0.64 -21.49
N ALA A 102 -1.31 -0.41 -21.21
CA ALA A 102 -1.68 -0.77 -19.86
C ALA A 102 -0.44 -1.16 -19.03
N ARG A 103 0.44 -2.00 -19.59
CA ARG A 103 1.69 -2.41 -18.93
C ARG A 103 2.65 -1.24 -18.69
N ALA A 104 2.77 -0.33 -19.66
CA ALA A 104 3.60 0.87 -19.53
C ALA A 104 3.10 1.81 -18.43
N ASN A 105 1.79 2.05 -18.38
CA ASN A 105 1.19 2.87 -17.33
C ASN A 105 1.37 2.26 -15.93
N ILE A 106 1.18 0.94 -15.80
CA ILE A 106 1.40 0.23 -14.53
C ILE A 106 2.88 0.31 -14.12
N MET A 107 3.80 0.02 -15.03
CA MET A 107 5.24 0.05 -14.74
C MET A 107 5.69 1.45 -14.33
N TRP A 108 5.27 2.49 -15.04
CA TRP A 108 5.61 3.86 -14.70
C TRP A 108 4.99 4.30 -13.36
N SER A 109 3.72 3.94 -13.10
CA SER A 109 3.07 4.20 -11.83
C SER A 109 3.82 3.54 -10.66
N GLY A 110 4.30 2.30 -10.84
CA GLY A 110 5.09 1.59 -9.84
C GLY A 110 6.40 2.30 -9.49
N THR A 111 7.13 2.78 -10.51
CA THR A 111 8.35 3.59 -10.29
C THR A 111 8.02 4.86 -9.48
N LEU A 112 6.98 5.61 -9.87
CA LEU A 112 6.59 6.85 -9.20
C LEU A 112 6.00 6.61 -7.81
N ALA A 113 5.33 5.48 -7.59
CA ALA A 113 4.81 5.09 -6.29
C ALA A 113 5.91 4.90 -5.24
N HIS A 114 7.12 4.50 -5.66
CA HIS A 114 8.17 4.12 -4.71
C HIS A 114 9.51 4.88 -4.84
N ASN A 115 9.58 5.90 -5.68
CA ASN A 115 10.76 6.75 -5.83
C ASN A 115 10.75 8.03 -4.97
N ASP A 116 9.87 8.11 -3.97
CA ASP A 116 9.61 9.22 -3.06
C ASP A 116 8.76 10.38 -3.64
N LEU A 117 8.46 10.40 -4.94
CA LEU A 117 7.70 11.50 -5.56
C LEU A 117 6.28 11.61 -4.99
N ALA A 118 5.57 10.47 -4.82
CA ALA A 118 4.20 10.43 -4.30
C ALA A 118 4.06 10.88 -2.83
N GLY A 119 5.17 11.20 -2.17
CA GLY A 119 5.21 11.70 -0.79
C GLY A 119 6.08 12.94 -0.61
N CYS A 120 6.48 13.59 -1.72
CA CYS A 120 7.36 14.75 -1.67
C CYS A 120 6.72 15.89 -0.86
N GLY A 121 7.43 16.37 0.18
CA GLY A 121 6.91 17.42 1.08
C GLY A 121 5.99 16.91 2.21
N LEU A 122 5.67 15.62 2.24
CA LEU A 122 4.82 14.99 3.27
C LEU A 122 5.65 14.26 4.33
N ASN A 123 6.79 14.79 4.71
CA ASN A 123 7.66 14.18 5.70
C ASN A 123 7.27 14.65 7.11
N ALA A 124 6.98 13.73 8.00
CA ALA A 124 6.65 14.04 9.40
C ALA A 124 7.79 14.79 10.12
N VAL A 125 9.04 14.52 9.73
CA VAL A 125 10.22 15.27 10.13
C VAL A 125 11.12 15.52 8.93
N PRO A 126 11.90 16.63 8.87
CA PRO A 126 12.69 17.00 7.69
C PRO A 126 13.70 15.95 7.21
N THR A 127 14.14 15.08 8.09
CA THR A 127 15.14 14.04 7.80
C THR A 127 14.53 12.67 7.50
N SER A 128 13.20 12.52 7.62
CA SER A 128 12.50 11.29 7.30
C SER A 128 11.99 11.29 5.87
N ARG A 129 11.69 10.11 5.34
CA ARG A 129 10.91 9.94 4.12
C ARG A 129 9.43 9.96 4.47
N ALA A 130 8.58 10.38 3.54
CA ALA A 130 7.15 10.30 3.71
C ALA A 130 6.70 8.83 3.78
N GLY A 131 5.74 8.58 4.65
CA GLY A 131 5.13 7.27 4.84
C GLY A 131 5.26 6.78 6.28
N GLY A 132 4.15 6.28 6.81
CA GLY A 132 4.10 5.62 8.12
C GLY A 132 4.56 4.18 8.05
N TRP A 133 4.25 3.50 6.92
CA TRP A 133 4.61 2.11 6.62
C TRP A 133 3.99 1.09 7.59
N GLU A 134 2.86 1.45 8.20
CA GLU A 134 2.18 0.61 9.19
C GLU A 134 1.54 -0.62 8.55
N SER A 135 0.84 -0.47 7.43
CA SER A 135 0.22 -1.61 6.75
C SER A 135 1.27 -2.56 6.18
N HIS A 136 2.39 -2.02 5.67
CA HIS A 136 3.53 -2.83 5.25
C HIS A 136 4.21 -3.52 6.44
N ALA A 137 4.32 -2.86 7.59
CA ALA A 137 4.88 -3.48 8.79
C ALA A 137 4.02 -4.65 9.28
N LEU A 138 2.71 -4.52 9.23
CA LEU A 138 1.75 -5.60 9.53
C LEU A 138 1.88 -6.75 8.53
N GLU A 139 1.92 -6.42 7.24
CA GLU A 139 2.06 -7.43 6.19
C GLU A 139 3.39 -8.17 6.25
N HIS A 140 4.49 -7.47 6.53
CA HIS A 140 5.80 -8.11 6.68
C HIS A 140 5.80 -9.16 7.79
N GLN A 141 5.06 -8.93 8.87
CA GLN A 141 4.91 -9.93 9.93
C GLN A 141 3.99 -11.08 9.49
N LEU A 142 2.94 -10.77 8.71
CA LEU A 142 2.05 -11.78 8.15
C LEU A 142 2.81 -12.72 7.20
N SER A 143 3.57 -12.19 6.25
CA SER A 143 4.37 -13.00 5.32
C SER A 143 5.63 -13.61 5.96
N ALA A 144 6.11 -13.11 7.09
CA ALA A 144 7.11 -13.80 7.90
C ALA A 144 6.50 -15.00 8.65
N PHE A 145 5.26 -14.86 9.11
CA PHE A 145 4.52 -15.94 9.78
C PHE A 145 4.10 -17.06 8.81
N ASP A 146 3.70 -16.68 7.59
CA ASP A 146 3.38 -17.62 6.51
C ASP A 146 3.97 -17.13 5.18
N THR A 147 5.10 -17.70 4.78
CA THR A 147 5.85 -17.32 3.58
C THR A 147 5.13 -17.65 2.27
N SER A 148 4.03 -18.40 2.30
CA SER A 148 3.20 -18.66 1.12
C SER A 148 2.31 -17.46 0.73
N ILE A 149 2.13 -16.51 1.65
CA ILE A 149 1.33 -15.30 1.42
C ILE A 149 2.13 -14.34 0.54
N THR A 150 1.60 -14.07 -0.65
CA THR A 150 2.17 -13.08 -1.56
C THR A 150 2.01 -11.68 -0.95
N HIS A 151 3.06 -10.88 -0.94
CA HIS A 151 3.12 -9.55 -0.31
C HIS A 151 1.92 -8.64 -0.65
N GLY A 152 1.65 -8.43 -1.95
CA GLY A 152 0.50 -7.60 -2.35
C GLY A 152 -0.86 -8.18 -1.94
N ALA A 153 -0.99 -9.51 -1.87
CA ALA A 153 -2.21 -10.13 -1.36
C ALA A 153 -2.39 -9.89 0.15
N GLY A 154 -1.30 -9.95 0.92
CA GLY A 154 -1.32 -9.57 2.34
C GLY A 154 -1.70 -8.09 2.53
N LEU A 155 -1.15 -7.20 1.69
CA LEU A 155 -1.49 -5.78 1.71
C LEU A 155 -2.96 -5.50 1.34
N ALA A 156 -3.56 -6.29 0.43
CA ALA A 156 -4.98 -6.17 0.09
C ALA A 156 -5.91 -6.33 1.31
N VAL A 157 -5.47 -7.09 2.30
CA VAL A 157 -6.18 -7.28 3.57
C VAL A 157 -5.75 -6.24 4.61
N MET A 158 -4.45 -6.02 4.77
CA MET A 158 -3.91 -5.17 5.85
C MET A 158 -4.17 -3.69 5.63
N MET A 159 -4.06 -3.17 4.39
CA MET A 159 -4.24 -1.73 4.13
C MET A 159 -5.67 -1.25 4.42
N PRO A 160 -6.75 -1.85 3.89
CA PRO A 160 -8.10 -1.41 4.21
C PRO A 160 -8.45 -1.59 5.69
N ALA A 161 -7.95 -2.64 6.35
CA ALA A 161 -8.15 -2.87 7.78
C ALA A 161 -7.48 -1.76 8.61
N TRP A 162 -6.23 -1.40 8.28
CA TRP A 162 -5.52 -0.30 8.91
C TRP A 162 -6.25 1.04 8.68
N MET A 163 -6.69 1.33 7.46
CA MET A 163 -7.44 2.55 7.13
C MET A 163 -8.70 2.69 8.00
N ARG A 164 -9.50 1.60 8.15
CA ARG A 164 -10.70 1.60 9.02
C ARG A 164 -10.37 1.86 10.48
N PHE A 165 -9.21 1.45 10.93
CA PHE A 165 -8.77 1.64 12.30
C PHE A 165 -8.32 3.08 12.60
N VAL A 166 -7.60 3.72 11.67
CA VAL A 166 -6.92 5.00 11.94
C VAL A 166 -7.65 6.25 11.44
N TRP A 167 -8.64 6.14 10.57
CA TRP A 167 -9.21 7.30 9.86
C TRP A 167 -9.72 8.42 10.78
N ARG A 168 -10.18 8.08 11.99
CA ARG A 168 -10.67 9.06 12.96
C ARG A 168 -9.60 9.97 13.53
N GLU A 169 -8.33 9.65 13.36
CA GLU A 169 -7.21 10.48 13.81
C GLU A 169 -7.01 11.71 12.90
N ASP A 170 -7.35 11.56 11.61
CA ASP A 170 -7.36 12.67 10.64
C ASP A 170 -8.45 12.45 9.58
N PRO A 171 -9.73 12.69 9.91
CA PRO A 171 -10.83 12.50 8.98
C PRO A 171 -10.68 13.32 7.69
N SER A 172 -10.07 14.50 7.78
CA SER A 172 -9.90 15.39 6.63
C SER A 172 -9.00 14.76 5.56
N ARG A 173 -7.98 14.02 5.98
CA ARG A 173 -7.07 13.32 5.07
C ARG A 173 -7.75 12.15 4.37
N PHE A 174 -8.63 11.45 5.08
CA PHE A 174 -9.42 10.36 4.50
C PHE A 174 -10.53 10.87 3.58
N LEU A 175 -11.15 12.01 3.88
CA LEU A 175 -12.09 12.67 2.96
C LEU A 175 -11.39 13.15 1.68
N ALA A 176 -10.19 13.71 1.79
CA ALA A 176 -9.41 14.08 0.61
C ALA A 176 -9.07 12.85 -0.26
N PHE A 177 -8.78 11.70 0.34
CA PHE A 177 -8.61 10.44 -0.39
C PHE A 177 -9.91 10.00 -1.07
N ALA A 178 -11.04 10.05 -0.35
CA ALA A 178 -12.36 9.66 -0.86
C ALA A 178 -12.76 10.50 -2.10
N ASP A 179 -12.61 11.80 -2.00
CA ASP A 179 -12.90 12.74 -3.11
C ASP A 179 -11.90 12.53 -4.27
N LEU A 180 -10.61 12.68 -4.03
CA LEU A 180 -9.60 12.70 -5.08
C LEU A 180 -9.43 11.35 -5.81
N VAL A 181 -9.73 10.23 -5.18
CA VAL A 181 -9.62 8.91 -5.82
C VAL A 181 -10.95 8.46 -6.42
N PHE A 182 -12.03 8.57 -5.66
CA PHE A 182 -13.33 7.98 -6.01
C PHE A 182 -14.43 9.01 -6.30
N GLY A 183 -14.19 10.31 -6.05
CA GLY A 183 -15.24 11.36 -6.18
C GLY A 183 -16.33 11.22 -5.13
N ILE A 184 -15.99 10.70 -3.95
CA ILE A 184 -16.93 10.52 -2.83
C ILE A 184 -16.79 11.67 -1.86
N GLU A 185 -17.86 12.43 -1.71
CA GLU A 185 -17.98 13.53 -0.74
C GLU A 185 -19.04 13.20 0.31
N PRO A 186 -18.89 13.67 1.56
CA PRO A 186 -19.95 13.56 2.56
C PRO A 186 -21.14 14.41 2.17
N VAL A 187 -22.36 13.95 2.46
CA VAL A 187 -23.60 14.70 2.14
C VAL A 187 -23.76 15.98 2.97
N ASP A 188 -23.13 16.03 4.13
CA ASP A 188 -23.02 17.19 5.02
C ASP A 188 -21.79 17.05 5.94
N GLU A 189 -21.61 17.97 6.90
CA GLU A 189 -20.47 18.00 7.82
C GLU A 189 -20.70 17.18 9.12
N THR A 190 -21.74 16.36 9.20
CA THR A 190 -21.98 15.54 10.39
C THR A 190 -20.95 14.42 10.49
N GLU A 191 -20.63 14.00 11.71
CA GLU A 191 -19.69 12.87 11.94
C GLU A 191 -20.17 11.59 11.25
N GLU A 192 -21.47 11.36 11.16
CA GLU A 192 -22.07 10.21 10.48
C GLU A 192 -21.83 10.29 8.98
N ALA A 193 -22.10 11.42 8.33
CA ALA A 193 -21.85 11.60 6.90
C ALA A 193 -20.37 11.50 6.55
N VAL A 194 -19.48 12.02 7.38
CA VAL A 194 -18.04 11.86 7.23
C VAL A 194 -17.63 10.38 7.36
N ALA A 195 -18.15 9.68 8.37
CA ALA A 195 -17.87 8.25 8.56
C ALA A 195 -18.36 7.39 7.37
N ASP A 196 -19.53 7.71 6.83
CA ASP A 196 -20.11 7.03 5.68
C ASP A 196 -19.26 7.25 4.42
N ALA A 197 -18.84 8.49 4.13
CA ALA A 197 -18.01 8.80 2.97
C ALA A 197 -16.64 8.11 3.06
N VAL A 198 -15.99 8.15 4.21
CA VAL A 198 -14.69 7.48 4.44
C VAL A 198 -14.84 5.97 4.33
N THR A 199 -15.89 5.39 4.92
CA THR A 199 -16.14 3.95 4.86
C THR A 199 -16.39 3.51 3.43
N ALA A 200 -17.21 4.25 2.68
CA ALA A 200 -17.49 3.97 1.27
C ALA A 200 -16.21 3.98 0.43
N ALA A 201 -15.31 4.94 0.63
CA ALA A 201 -14.04 4.97 -0.12
C ALA A 201 -13.12 3.79 0.21
N ILE A 202 -13.09 3.35 1.47
CA ILE A 202 -12.30 2.17 1.87
C ILE A 202 -12.94 0.90 1.29
N ASP A 203 -14.27 0.82 1.25
CA ASP A 203 -15.01 -0.30 0.67
C ASP A 203 -14.79 -0.38 -0.85
N GLU A 204 -14.78 0.75 -1.57
CA GLU A 204 -14.43 0.82 -3.00
C GLU A 204 -13.01 0.33 -3.26
N LEU A 205 -12.04 0.76 -2.45
CA LEU A 205 -10.67 0.27 -2.57
C LEU A 205 -10.58 -1.24 -2.36
N GLN A 206 -11.24 -1.76 -1.33
CA GLN A 206 -11.27 -3.20 -1.04
C GLN A 206 -12.00 -3.99 -2.13
N ALA A 207 -13.10 -3.44 -2.68
CA ALA A 207 -13.85 -4.02 -3.78
C ALA A 207 -12.98 -4.10 -5.05
N PHE A 208 -12.22 -3.05 -5.35
CA PHE A 208 -11.25 -3.06 -6.44
C PHE A 208 -10.19 -4.17 -6.27
N PHE A 209 -9.62 -4.34 -5.08
CA PHE A 209 -8.69 -5.44 -4.83
C PHE A 209 -9.36 -6.82 -5.03
N ALA A 210 -10.59 -6.98 -4.57
CA ALA A 210 -11.37 -8.20 -4.80
C ALA A 210 -11.65 -8.46 -6.29
N GLU A 211 -11.96 -7.42 -7.07
CA GLU A 211 -12.15 -7.51 -8.53
C GLU A 211 -10.88 -8.01 -9.23
N LEU A 212 -9.71 -7.60 -8.76
CA LEU A 212 -8.42 -8.11 -9.26
C LEU A 212 -8.11 -9.54 -8.78
N GLY A 213 -8.97 -10.17 -7.97
CA GLY A 213 -8.76 -11.51 -7.42
C GLY A 213 -7.88 -11.56 -6.18
N MET A 214 -7.69 -10.44 -5.49
CA MET A 214 -6.97 -10.39 -4.23
C MET A 214 -7.90 -10.75 -3.06
N PRO A 215 -7.37 -11.37 -1.99
CA PRO A 215 -8.15 -11.68 -0.80
C PRO A 215 -8.57 -10.41 -0.06
N THR A 216 -9.69 -10.49 0.65
CA THR A 216 -10.24 -9.39 1.45
C THR A 216 -10.21 -9.67 2.95
N LYS A 217 -9.88 -10.89 3.33
CA LYS A 217 -9.91 -11.37 4.74
C LYS A 217 -8.76 -12.33 5.02
N LEU A 218 -8.22 -12.28 6.23
CA LEU A 218 -7.16 -13.21 6.69
C LEU A 218 -7.58 -14.69 6.60
N GLY A 219 -8.86 -14.99 6.78
CA GLY A 219 -9.37 -16.35 6.66
C GLY A 219 -9.21 -16.98 5.28
N GLU A 220 -9.06 -16.18 4.22
CA GLU A 220 -8.82 -16.67 2.85
C GLU A 220 -7.39 -17.23 2.68
N PHE A 221 -6.46 -16.87 3.55
CA PHE A 221 -5.14 -17.50 3.68
C PHE A 221 -5.17 -18.76 4.55
N GLY A 222 -6.34 -19.20 5.02
CA GLY A 222 -6.45 -20.32 5.97
C GLY A 222 -6.11 -19.98 7.41
N LEU A 223 -5.85 -18.69 7.71
CA LEU A 223 -5.57 -18.23 9.06
C LEU A 223 -6.86 -18.21 9.90
N LYS A 224 -6.75 -18.67 11.14
CA LYS A 224 -7.85 -18.74 12.10
C LYS A 224 -7.59 -17.81 13.28
N LEU A 225 -8.62 -17.50 14.07
CA LEU A 225 -8.51 -16.69 15.28
C LEU A 225 -7.42 -17.21 16.24
N GLU A 226 -7.24 -18.53 16.34
CA GLU A 226 -6.17 -19.14 17.16
C GLU A 226 -4.74 -18.77 16.72
N ASN A 227 -4.56 -18.28 15.46
CA ASN A 227 -3.26 -17.83 14.95
C ASN A 227 -2.96 -16.39 15.34
N VAL A 228 -3.98 -15.61 15.73
CA VAL A 228 -3.84 -14.16 15.98
C VAL A 228 -2.88 -13.90 17.14
N ASP A 229 -2.97 -14.65 18.24
CA ASP A 229 -2.09 -14.47 19.39
C ASP A 229 -0.61 -14.72 19.04
N ALA A 230 -0.34 -15.76 18.23
CA ALA A 230 1.01 -16.06 17.76
C ALA A 230 1.54 -14.97 16.82
N PHE A 231 0.69 -14.50 15.90
CA PHE A 231 1.00 -13.37 15.01
C PHE A 231 1.32 -12.10 15.81
N LEU A 232 0.47 -11.75 16.78
CA LEU A 232 0.67 -10.58 17.63
C LEU A 232 1.93 -10.68 18.49
N ALA A 233 2.26 -11.86 18.98
CA ALA A 233 3.51 -12.09 19.74
C ALA A 233 4.74 -11.82 18.85
N THR A 234 4.72 -12.30 17.61
CA THR A 234 5.80 -12.08 16.62
C THR A 234 5.90 -10.59 16.25
N LEU A 235 4.76 -9.93 16.01
CA LEU A 235 4.69 -8.50 15.74
C LEU A 235 5.31 -7.68 16.88
N LYS A 236 4.94 -7.96 18.13
CA LYS A 236 5.51 -7.31 19.33
C LYS A 236 7.01 -7.52 19.47
N ALA A 237 7.46 -8.74 19.24
CA ALA A 237 8.89 -9.08 19.33
C ALA A 237 9.73 -8.29 18.29
N ASN A 238 9.19 -8.09 17.08
CA ASN A 238 9.92 -7.47 15.96
C ASN A 238 9.75 -5.96 15.89
N LYS A 239 8.63 -5.40 16.35
CA LYS A 239 8.30 -3.97 16.22
C LYS A 239 8.19 -3.24 17.57
N GLY A 240 8.21 -3.96 18.67
CA GLY A 240 7.95 -3.41 20.00
C GLY A 240 6.45 -3.35 20.32
N GLU A 241 6.13 -2.78 21.49
CA GLU A 241 4.74 -2.71 21.95
C GLU A 241 3.92 -1.59 21.28
N ALA A 242 4.58 -0.62 20.64
CA ALA A 242 3.94 0.45 19.88
C ALA A 242 4.73 0.76 18.62
N PHE A 243 4.06 0.82 17.48
CA PHE A 243 4.64 1.27 16.23
C PHE A 243 3.58 2.06 15.43
N GLY A 244 4.04 2.87 14.48
CA GLY A 244 3.20 3.68 13.62
C GLY A 244 3.49 5.17 13.75
N GLY A 245 3.26 5.90 12.67
CA GLY A 245 3.42 7.36 12.59
C GLY A 245 2.10 8.11 12.62
N PHE A 246 1.05 7.52 12.04
CA PHE A 246 -0.28 8.13 11.95
C PHE A 246 -1.05 8.02 13.28
N LYS A 247 -1.02 6.86 13.86
CA LYS A 247 -1.54 6.59 15.21
C LYS A 247 -0.59 5.64 15.92
N LEU A 248 0.00 6.08 17.02
CA LEU A 248 0.71 5.18 17.92
C LEU A 248 -0.29 4.21 18.52
N SER A 249 -0.44 3.07 17.92
CA SER A 249 -1.33 2.02 18.44
C SER A 249 -0.60 0.73 18.61
N LEU A 250 -0.72 0.25 19.80
CA LEU A 250 -0.69 -1.14 20.15
C LEU A 250 -1.94 -1.84 19.63
N ILE A 251 -1.79 -2.80 18.74
CA ILE A 251 -2.54 -4.06 18.77
C ILE A 251 -4.03 -3.93 19.18
N HIS A 252 -4.79 -3.17 18.44
CA HIS A 252 -6.25 -3.14 18.50
C HIS A 252 -6.86 -3.31 17.11
N ILE A 253 -6.07 -3.92 16.19
CA ILE A 253 -6.54 -4.30 14.85
C ILE A 253 -7.20 -5.67 14.92
#